data_c5d1e16ba9376a4a9ecde2cd2b168902
#
_entry.id   c5d1e16ba9376a4a9ecde2cd2b168902
#
_cell.length_a   1.000
_cell.length_b   1.000
_cell.length_c   1.000
_cell.angle_alpha   90.00
_cell.angle_beta   90.00
_cell.angle_gamma   90.00
#
_symmetry.space_group_name_H-M   'P 1'
#
loop_
_entity.id
_entity.type
_entity.pdbx_description
1 polymer ?
#
loop_
_entity_poly.entity_id
_entity_poly.type
_entity_poly.pdbx_seq_one_letter_code
_entity_poly.pdbx_strand_id
1 'polypeptide(L)'
;MLSILDVIKFNVDYIIHIMMKAPLPLSSSTLSVLKTLGAMIKAARLERGMSQAELSERLGVSRYTVIALEKGEPKVGVGTVFEAATIVGIPLLAGDQGELNKLATTVANLTSILPERGRRKKVALDDDF
;
A
#
# COMPACT_ATOMS: atom_id res chain seq x y z
N MET A 1 44.75 11.86 5.43
CA MET A 1 43.92 12.56 6.42
C MET A 1 42.88 13.38 5.69
N LEU A 2 41.60 13.00 5.83
CA LEU A 2 40.50 13.73 5.19
C LEU A 2 40.33 15.10 5.86
N SER A 3 40.22 16.16 5.06
CA SER A 3 39.93 17.49 5.59
C SER A 3 38.48 17.57 6.07
N ILE A 4 38.17 18.53 6.95
CA ILE A 4 36.81 18.79 7.43
C ILE A 4 35.86 19.07 6.25
N LEU A 5 36.37 19.77 5.21
CA LEU A 5 35.62 20.06 3.99
C LEU A 5 35.24 18.80 3.21
N ASP A 6 36.13 17.79 3.15
CA ASP A 6 35.86 16.51 2.49
C ASP A 6 34.74 15.70 3.25
N VAL A 7 34.78 15.73 4.57
CA VAL A 7 33.76 15.09 5.42
C VAL A 7 32.39 15.77 5.24
N ILE A 8 32.34 17.09 5.22
CA ILE A 8 31.13 17.88 5.00
C ILE A 8 30.55 17.60 3.62
N LYS A 9 31.38 17.60 2.59
CA LYS A 9 30.99 17.30 1.21
C LYS A 9 30.41 15.89 1.10
N PHE A 10 31.06 14.88 1.70
CA PHE A 10 30.57 13.51 1.74
C PHE A 10 29.19 13.40 2.42
N ASN A 11 28.99 14.06 3.56
CA ASN A 11 27.72 14.08 4.26
C ASN A 11 26.61 14.75 3.45
N VAL A 12 26.91 15.85 2.77
CA VAL A 12 25.95 16.54 1.89
C VAL A 12 25.56 15.65 0.71
N ASP A 13 26.53 15.04 0.03
CA ASP A 13 26.30 14.14 -1.09
C ASP A 13 25.49 12.90 -0.65
N TYR A 14 25.74 12.37 0.53
CA TYR A 14 24.99 11.24 1.11
C TYR A 14 23.55 11.62 1.42
N ILE A 15 23.32 12.78 2.03
CA ILE A 15 21.97 13.29 2.31
C ILE A 15 21.20 13.55 1.01
N ILE A 16 21.81 14.16 0.01
CA ILE A 16 21.21 14.40 -1.31
C ILE A 16 20.85 13.07 -1.96
N HIS A 17 21.73 12.07 -1.89
CA HIS A 17 21.48 10.74 -2.44
C HIS A 17 20.30 10.05 -1.78
N ILE A 18 20.17 10.13 -0.44
CA ILE A 18 19.03 9.61 0.31
C ILE A 18 17.75 10.37 -0.06
N MET A 19 17.79 11.70 -0.14
CA MET A 19 16.64 12.53 -0.50
C MET A 19 16.15 12.27 -1.92
N MET A 20 17.05 12.03 -2.87
CA MET A 20 16.71 11.70 -4.27
C MET A 20 16.13 10.29 -4.42
N LYS A 21 16.41 9.37 -3.48
CA LYS A 21 15.82 8.02 -3.43
C LYS A 21 14.57 7.94 -2.56
N ALA A 22 14.20 9.02 -1.86
CA ALA A 22 12.96 9.06 -1.09
C ALA A 22 11.76 8.85 -2.03
N PRO A 23 10.80 7.97 -1.68
CA PRO A 23 9.60 7.80 -2.47
C PRO A 23 8.86 9.13 -2.58
N LEU A 24 8.23 9.36 -3.74
CA LEU A 24 7.38 10.52 -3.93
C LEU A 24 6.26 10.52 -2.88
N PRO A 25 5.84 11.69 -2.40
CA PRO A 25 4.73 11.77 -1.46
C PRO A 25 3.46 11.19 -2.08
N LEU A 26 2.69 10.48 -1.26
CA LEU A 26 1.41 9.90 -1.69
C LEU A 26 0.39 10.99 -1.99
N SER A 27 -0.49 10.72 -2.94
CA SER A 27 -1.61 11.61 -3.26
C SER A 27 -2.57 11.73 -2.07
N SER A 28 -3.30 12.84 -2.02
CA SER A 28 -4.36 13.06 -1.02
C SER A 28 -5.43 11.95 -1.06
N SER A 29 -5.76 11.45 -2.24
CA SER A 29 -6.69 10.33 -2.42
C SER A 29 -6.19 9.06 -1.74
N THR A 30 -4.93 8.69 -1.96
CA THR A 30 -4.32 7.51 -1.31
C THR A 30 -4.30 7.66 0.21
N LEU A 31 -3.91 8.83 0.70
CA LEU A 31 -3.93 9.10 2.15
C LEU A 31 -5.33 9.00 2.75
N SER A 32 -6.35 9.49 2.04
CA SER A 32 -7.75 9.38 2.46
C SER A 32 -8.23 7.93 2.49
N VAL A 33 -7.87 7.12 1.50
CA VAL A 33 -8.18 5.67 1.48
C VAL A 33 -7.56 4.96 2.67
N LEU A 34 -6.28 5.21 2.95
CA LEU A 34 -5.58 4.61 4.09
C LEU A 34 -6.22 4.98 5.43
N LYS A 35 -6.56 6.25 5.63
CA LYS A 35 -7.23 6.72 6.84
C LYS A 35 -8.62 6.10 7.01
N THR A 36 -9.37 6.04 5.93
CA THR A 36 -10.72 5.47 5.95
C THR A 36 -10.67 3.98 6.27
N LEU A 37 -9.79 3.24 5.60
CA LEU A 37 -9.63 1.80 5.84
C LEU A 37 -9.16 1.53 7.28
N GLY A 38 -8.19 2.30 7.77
CA GLY A 38 -7.74 2.21 9.17
C GLY A 38 -8.87 2.46 10.18
N ALA A 39 -9.69 3.46 9.94
CA ALA A 39 -10.85 3.77 10.76
C ALA A 39 -11.92 2.65 10.71
N MET A 40 -12.15 2.05 9.55
CA MET A 40 -13.07 0.91 9.40
C MET A 40 -12.56 -0.32 10.18
N ILE A 41 -11.28 -0.60 10.11
CA ILE A 41 -10.65 -1.71 10.86
C ILE A 41 -10.81 -1.47 12.37
N LYS A 42 -10.54 -0.26 12.83
CA LYS A 42 -10.73 0.12 14.23
C LYS A 42 -12.19 -0.07 14.66
N ALA A 43 -13.15 0.43 13.90
CA ALA A 43 -14.57 0.30 14.20
C ALA A 43 -14.99 -1.17 14.30
N ALA A 44 -14.63 -1.99 13.31
CA ALA A 44 -14.94 -3.42 13.29
C ALA A 44 -14.28 -4.19 14.44
N ARG A 45 -13.06 -3.82 14.81
CA ARG A 45 -12.37 -4.37 15.97
C ARG A 45 -13.12 -4.05 17.27
N LEU A 46 -13.53 -2.80 17.44
CA LEU A 46 -14.28 -2.35 18.64
C LEU A 46 -15.66 -3.02 18.74
N GLU A 47 -16.38 -3.14 17.64
CA GLU A 47 -17.67 -3.87 17.59
C GLU A 47 -17.54 -5.33 18.04
N ARG A 48 -16.38 -5.95 17.81
CA ARG A 48 -16.08 -7.32 18.24
C ARG A 48 -15.54 -7.42 19.66
N GLY A 49 -15.41 -6.30 20.37
CA GLY A 49 -14.82 -6.27 21.70
C GLY A 49 -13.34 -6.65 21.72
N MET A 50 -12.64 -6.56 20.59
CA MET A 50 -11.25 -6.94 20.44
C MET A 50 -10.34 -5.77 20.85
N SER A 51 -9.31 -6.03 21.66
CA SER A 51 -8.30 -5.03 22.00
C SER A 51 -7.26 -4.89 20.89
N GLN A 52 -6.53 -3.78 20.90
CA GLN A 52 -5.38 -3.61 20.00
C GLN A 52 -4.30 -4.68 20.25
N ALA A 53 -4.11 -5.07 21.49
CA ALA A 53 -3.18 -6.15 21.86
C ALA A 53 -3.60 -7.49 21.23
N GLU A 54 -4.87 -7.85 21.30
CA GLU A 54 -5.39 -9.07 20.66
C GLU A 54 -5.23 -9.04 19.14
N LEU A 55 -5.51 -7.92 18.49
CA LEU A 55 -5.31 -7.78 17.05
C LEU A 55 -3.81 -7.90 16.70
N SER A 56 -2.94 -7.30 17.49
CA SER A 56 -1.49 -7.38 17.27
C SER A 56 -0.97 -8.82 17.37
N GLU A 57 -1.46 -9.60 18.34
CA GLU A 57 -1.10 -11.01 18.50
C GLU A 57 -1.55 -11.84 17.28
N ARG A 58 -2.78 -11.65 16.82
CA ARG A 58 -3.32 -12.35 15.65
C ARG A 58 -2.57 -12.01 14.36
N LEU A 59 -2.11 -10.77 14.23
CA LEU A 59 -1.32 -10.30 13.10
C LEU A 59 0.17 -10.69 13.18
N GLY A 60 0.66 -11.05 14.36
CA GLY A 60 2.08 -11.27 14.58
C GLY A 60 2.92 -9.99 14.48
N VAL A 61 2.36 -8.85 14.85
CA VAL A 61 3.01 -7.53 14.82
C VAL A 61 2.96 -6.86 16.19
N SER A 62 3.71 -5.78 16.37
CA SER A 62 3.65 -4.99 17.61
C SER A 62 2.33 -4.21 17.71
N ARG A 63 1.93 -3.86 18.93
CA ARG A 63 0.79 -2.98 19.18
C ARG A 63 0.97 -1.62 18.51
N TYR A 64 2.18 -1.11 18.42
CA TYR A 64 2.48 0.14 17.68
C TYR A 64 2.10 0.04 16.22
N THR A 65 2.31 -1.12 15.59
CA THR A 65 1.91 -1.36 14.20
C THR A 65 0.38 -1.30 14.06
N VAL A 66 -0.37 -1.86 15.00
CA VAL A 66 -1.85 -1.77 15.01
C VAL A 66 -2.30 -0.31 15.17
N ILE A 67 -1.68 0.44 16.08
CA ILE A 67 -1.98 1.86 16.26
C ILE A 67 -1.74 2.65 14.95
N ALA A 68 -0.60 2.43 14.32
CA ALA A 68 -0.25 3.06 13.06
C ALA A 68 -1.22 2.68 11.93
N LEU A 69 -1.60 1.41 11.85
CA LEU A 69 -2.56 0.86 10.89
C LEU A 69 -3.93 1.54 11.04
N GLU A 70 -4.45 1.63 12.25
CA GLU A 70 -5.75 2.24 12.53
C GLU A 70 -5.77 3.76 12.25
N LYS A 71 -4.62 4.42 12.34
CA LYS A 71 -4.44 5.81 11.92
C LYS A 71 -4.30 5.99 10.41
N GLY A 72 -4.14 4.90 9.67
CA GLY A 72 -3.91 4.93 8.23
C GLY A 72 -2.50 5.41 7.84
N GLU A 73 -1.51 5.14 8.65
CA GLU A 73 -0.14 5.54 8.36
C GLU A 73 0.44 4.74 7.18
N PRO A 74 1.01 5.42 6.16
CA PRO A 74 1.50 4.77 4.94
C PRO A 74 2.65 3.77 5.14
N LYS A 75 3.37 3.87 6.25
CA LYS A 75 4.50 3.00 6.57
C LYS A 75 4.12 1.55 6.86
N VAL A 76 2.84 1.28 7.15
CA VAL A 76 2.37 -0.08 7.43
C VAL A 76 2.27 -0.86 6.13
N GLY A 77 2.83 -2.05 6.10
CA GLY A 77 2.80 -2.91 4.92
C GLY A 77 1.37 -3.26 4.50
N VAL A 78 1.10 -3.27 3.19
CA VAL A 78 -0.24 -3.54 2.63
C VAL A 78 -0.77 -4.91 3.04
N GLY A 79 0.08 -5.93 3.10
CA GLY A 79 -0.31 -7.27 3.56
C GLY A 79 -0.83 -7.26 4.99
N THR A 80 -0.18 -6.52 5.89
CA THR A 80 -0.62 -6.37 7.28
C THR A 80 -1.97 -5.68 7.37
N VAL A 81 -2.19 -4.64 6.57
CA VAL A 81 -3.47 -3.92 6.53
C VAL A 81 -4.60 -4.83 6.04
N PHE A 82 -4.38 -5.59 4.98
CA PHE A 82 -5.38 -6.51 4.43
C PHE A 82 -5.66 -7.69 5.36
N GLU A 83 -4.63 -8.22 6.03
CA GLU A 83 -4.82 -9.27 7.04
C GLU A 83 -5.64 -8.77 8.23
N ALA A 84 -5.37 -7.55 8.70
CA ALA A 84 -6.18 -6.92 9.74
C ALA A 84 -7.65 -6.78 9.32
N ALA A 85 -7.91 -6.31 8.12
CA ALA A 85 -9.26 -6.21 7.57
C ALA A 85 -9.96 -7.59 7.52
N THR A 86 -9.24 -8.63 7.12
CA THR A 86 -9.73 -10.01 7.10
C THR A 86 -10.08 -10.51 8.50
N ILE A 87 -9.19 -10.32 9.48
CA ILE A 87 -9.40 -10.74 10.88
C ILE A 87 -10.63 -10.08 11.48
N VAL A 88 -10.86 -8.80 11.21
CA VAL A 88 -12.02 -8.07 11.72
C VAL A 88 -13.26 -8.20 10.83
N GLY A 89 -13.17 -8.93 9.72
CA GLY A 89 -14.30 -9.30 8.86
C GLY A 89 -14.76 -8.22 7.88
N ILE A 90 -13.83 -7.36 7.45
CA ILE A 90 -14.10 -6.40 6.38
C ILE A 90 -13.80 -7.09 5.04
N PRO A 91 -14.80 -7.24 4.14
CA PRO A 91 -14.57 -7.80 2.83
C PRO A 91 -13.72 -6.84 1.97
N LEU A 92 -12.70 -7.41 1.33
CA LEU A 92 -11.85 -6.71 0.36
C LEU A 92 -12.15 -7.27 -1.02
N LEU A 93 -12.37 -6.63 -2.06
CA LEU A 93 -12.62 -7.10 -3.42
C LEU A 93 -13.84 -8.05 -3.60
N ALA A 94 -14.16 -8.90 -2.63
CA ALA A 94 -15.24 -9.87 -2.70
C ALA A 94 -15.79 -10.18 -1.30
N GLY A 95 -17.05 -10.66 -1.23
CA GLY A 95 -17.71 -10.95 0.03
C GLY A 95 -17.27 -12.27 0.68
N ASP A 96 -16.80 -13.23 -0.11
CA ASP A 96 -16.29 -14.51 0.36
C ASP A 96 -15.17 -15.06 -0.54
N GLN A 97 -14.53 -16.14 -0.11
CA GLN A 97 -13.41 -16.76 -0.83
C GLN A 97 -13.83 -17.32 -2.20
N GLY A 98 -15.05 -17.80 -2.34
CA GLY A 98 -15.57 -18.31 -3.61
C GLY A 98 -15.69 -17.19 -4.67
N GLU A 99 -16.24 -16.06 -4.26
CA GLU A 99 -16.33 -14.87 -5.10
C GLU A 99 -14.93 -14.32 -5.46
N LEU A 100 -14.02 -14.30 -4.49
CA LEU A 100 -12.65 -13.86 -4.72
C LEU A 100 -11.95 -14.77 -5.74
N ASN A 101 -12.11 -16.08 -5.65
CA ASN A 101 -11.56 -17.03 -6.60
C ASN A 101 -12.12 -16.84 -8.02
N LYS A 102 -13.42 -16.56 -8.15
CA LYS A 102 -14.05 -16.23 -9.44
C LYS A 102 -13.47 -14.95 -10.03
N LEU A 103 -13.34 -13.92 -9.21
CA LEU A 103 -12.73 -12.66 -9.65
C LEU A 103 -11.29 -12.87 -10.09
N ALA A 104 -10.48 -13.59 -9.32
CA ALA A 104 -9.10 -13.88 -9.65
C ALA A 104 -8.97 -14.65 -10.97
N THR A 105 -9.82 -15.64 -11.21
CA THR A 105 -9.88 -16.39 -12.46
C THR A 105 -10.26 -15.50 -13.64
N THR A 106 -11.26 -14.65 -13.46
CA THR A 106 -11.68 -13.69 -14.51
C THR A 106 -10.56 -12.73 -14.87
N VAL A 107 -9.87 -12.17 -13.87
CA VAL A 107 -8.74 -11.27 -14.09
C VAL A 107 -7.59 -12.00 -14.79
N ALA A 108 -7.26 -13.22 -14.38
CA ALA A 108 -6.22 -14.02 -15.00
C ALA A 108 -6.54 -14.30 -16.49
N ASN A 109 -7.78 -14.66 -16.82
CA ASN A 109 -8.23 -14.87 -18.19
C ASN A 109 -8.14 -13.59 -19.05
N LEU A 110 -8.58 -12.46 -18.51
CA LEU A 110 -8.46 -11.16 -19.18
C LEU A 110 -7.00 -10.78 -19.41
N THR A 111 -6.15 -11.01 -18.41
CA THR A 111 -4.72 -10.68 -18.50
C THR A 111 -4.00 -11.54 -19.54
N SER A 112 -4.42 -12.80 -19.71
CA SER A 112 -3.79 -13.72 -20.68
C SER A 112 -3.94 -13.29 -22.14
N ILE A 113 -4.96 -12.50 -22.45
CA ILE A 113 -5.22 -11.99 -23.83
C ILE A 113 -4.59 -10.61 -24.07
N LEU A 114 -4.04 -9.97 -23.03
CA LEU A 114 -3.38 -8.67 -23.13
C LEU A 114 -1.89 -8.86 -23.47
N PRO A 115 -1.28 -7.94 -24.24
CA PRO A 115 0.16 -7.99 -24.49
C PRO A 115 0.93 -7.77 -23.18
N GLU A 116 2.02 -8.52 -22.97
CA GLU A 116 2.86 -8.41 -21.77
C GLU A 116 3.50 -7.03 -21.57
N ARG A 117 3.67 -6.28 -22.67
CA ARG A 117 4.22 -4.92 -22.65
C ARG A 117 3.18 -3.93 -23.13
N GLY A 118 2.97 -2.87 -22.37
CA GLY A 118 2.16 -1.74 -22.80
C GLY A 118 2.72 -1.13 -24.09
N ARG A 119 1.95 -1.18 -25.19
CA ARG A 119 2.27 -0.47 -26.43
C ARG A 119 1.54 0.86 -26.40
N ARG A 120 2.28 1.96 -26.63
CA ARG A 120 1.62 3.22 -26.99
C ARG A 120 0.91 2.99 -28.33
N LYS A 121 -0.40 3.24 -28.37
CA LYS A 121 -1.09 3.36 -29.65
C LYS A 121 -0.38 4.47 -30.45
N LYS A 122 0.20 4.11 -31.61
CA LYS A 122 0.61 5.12 -32.58
C LYS A 122 -0.68 5.82 -32.99
N VAL A 123 -0.81 7.11 -32.66
CA VAL A 123 -1.81 7.94 -33.29
C VAL A 123 -1.41 8.01 -34.75
N ALA A 124 -2.17 7.35 -35.62
CA ALA A 124 -2.06 7.59 -37.04
C ALA A 124 -2.44 9.04 -37.24
N LEU A 125 -1.44 9.89 -37.52
CA LEU A 125 -1.70 11.20 -38.12
C LEU A 125 -2.28 10.90 -39.50
N ASP A 126 -3.55 11.14 -39.62
CA ASP A 126 -4.21 11.15 -40.91
C ASP A 126 -3.71 12.40 -41.62
N ASP A 127 -2.75 12.19 -42.52
CA ASP A 127 -2.21 13.25 -43.41
C ASP A 127 -3.12 13.50 -44.63
N ASP A 128 -4.43 13.35 -44.44
CA ASP A 128 -5.40 13.74 -45.47
C ASP A 128 -5.60 15.26 -45.43
N PHE A 129 -4.76 15.91 -46.17
CA PHE A 129 -5.01 17.25 -46.66
C PHE A 129 -5.73 17.24 -48.03
#